data_17e3ffaf4acf363a99ddda84490bf64a
#
_entry.id   17e3ffaf4acf363a99ddda84490bf64a
#
_cell.length_a   1.000
_cell.length_b   1.000
_cell.length_c   1.000
_cell.angle_alpha   90.00
_cell.angle_beta   90.00
_cell.angle_gamma   90.00
#
_symmetry.space_group_name_H-M   'P 1'
#
loop_
_entity.id
_entity.type
_entity.pdbx_description
1 polymer ?
#
loop_
_entity_poly.entity_id
_entity_poly.type
_entity_poly.pdbx_seq_one_letter_code
_entity_poly.pdbx_strand_id
1 'polypeptide(L)'
;QGYVGRDNALFDPEEDGMDFFESLEGMLVEVHNAMAVTSTNRYNELTVVADEGVDAGLFADTGVLVIRENDYNPERILLDDTFIQIPKIYVGAKFTEPISGVISYDYGNYRLLPTEKLVFENVQIDQAKAEPPGGKLLSIATYNVENLAATDESARFEAHAEQVVDSLLSPDILVLQEVLDDDGATDSKTVSAQLTIEKIIKAIMLNGGPEYHAISIDPERN
;
A
#
# COMPACT_ATOMS: atom_id res chain seq x y z
N GLN A 1 -13.75 0.33 23.19
CA GLN A 1 -13.79 -0.86 22.32
C GLN A 1 -14.56 -1.95 23.04
N GLY A 2 -15.76 -2.26 22.53
CA GLY A 2 -16.58 -3.35 23.03
C GLY A 2 -15.83 -4.67 22.95
N TYR A 3 -15.94 -5.48 23.97
CA TYR A 3 -15.35 -6.82 23.98
C TYR A 3 -16.22 -7.76 23.16
N VAL A 4 -15.92 -7.90 21.88
CA VAL A 4 -16.53 -8.91 21.03
C VAL A 4 -16.35 -10.29 21.68
N GLY A 5 -17.46 -10.99 21.98
CA GLY A 5 -17.45 -12.36 22.49
C GLY A 5 -17.55 -12.50 24.01
N ARG A 6 -17.98 -11.52 24.77
CA ARG A 6 -18.45 -11.69 26.15
C ARG A 6 -19.97 -11.80 26.18
N ASP A 7 -20.50 -12.80 26.88
CA ASP A 7 -21.95 -13.07 27.04
C ASP A 7 -22.79 -11.91 27.61
N ASN A 8 -22.17 -10.75 27.92
CA ASN A 8 -22.78 -9.55 28.48
C ASN A 8 -22.31 -8.27 27.78
N ALA A 9 -21.82 -8.32 26.53
CA ALA A 9 -21.55 -7.10 25.77
C ALA A 9 -22.91 -6.41 25.50
N LEU A 10 -23.06 -5.18 25.98
CA LEU A 10 -24.21 -4.36 25.64
C LEU A 10 -23.98 -3.75 24.26
N PHE A 11 -25.01 -3.75 23.44
CA PHE A 11 -25.01 -3.04 22.16
C PHE A 11 -24.92 -1.55 22.41
N ASP A 12 -23.87 -0.89 21.92
CA ASP A 12 -23.56 0.50 22.21
C ASP A 12 -23.02 1.21 20.94
N PRO A 13 -23.89 1.61 20.01
CA PRO A 13 -23.47 2.24 18.76
C PRO A 13 -22.92 3.66 18.93
N GLU A 14 -23.00 4.25 20.14
CA GLU A 14 -22.44 5.57 20.41
C GLU A 14 -20.94 5.51 20.78
N GLU A 15 -20.50 4.40 21.40
CA GLU A 15 -19.14 4.25 21.90
C GLU A 15 -18.35 3.12 21.19
N ASP A 16 -19.04 2.20 20.47
CA ASP A 16 -18.41 1.07 19.78
C ASP A 16 -18.61 1.15 18.27
N GLY A 17 -17.51 1.23 17.50
CA GLY A 17 -17.56 1.37 16.05
C GLY A 17 -18.15 0.16 15.32
N MET A 18 -18.07 -1.05 15.88
CA MET A 18 -18.72 -2.23 15.30
C MET A 18 -20.22 -2.16 15.48
N ASP A 19 -20.67 -1.82 16.68
CA ASP A 19 -22.10 -1.64 16.99
C ASP A 19 -22.71 -0.47 16.20
N PHE A 20 -21.91 0.57 15.96
CA PHE A 20 -22.31 1.67 15.09
C PHE A 20 -22.61 1.18 13.67
N PHE A 21 -21.70 0.47 13.02
CA PHE A 21 -21.91 -0.05 11.68
C PHE A 21 -23.02 -1.11 11.63
N GLU A 22 -23.14 -1.98 12.64
CA GLU A 22 -24.24 -2.93 12.77
C GLU A 22 -25.59 -2.22 12.79
N SER A 23 -25.68 -1.06 13.50
CA SER A 23 -26.90 -0.26 13.56
C SER A 23 -27.32 0.32 12.20
N LEU A 24 -26.40 0.43 11.26
CA LEU A 24 -26.60 0.98 9.92
C LEU A 24 -26.74 -0.11 8.85
N GLU A 25 -26.59 -1.39 9.17
CA GLU A 25 -26.66 -2.47 8.17
C GLU A 25 -27.98 -2.43 7.40
N GLY A 26 -27.91 -2.49 6.08
CA GLY A 26 -29.05 -2.38 5.16
C GLY A 26 -29.58 -0.96 4.96
N MET A 27 -29.01 0.05 5.60
CA MET A 27 -29.43 1.45 5.44
C MET A 27 -28.69 2.14 4.30
N LEU A 28 -29.40 3.02 3.62
CA LEU A 28 -28.79 3.99 2.69
C LEU A 28 -28.20 5.14 3.51
N VAL A 29 -26.91 5.38 3.35
CA VAL A 29 -26.17 6.41 4.08
C VAL A 29 -25.35 7.27 3.11
N GLU A 30 -24.85 8.40 3.60
CA GLU A 30 -23.92 9.27 2.89
C GLU A 30 -22.66 9.49 3.72
N VAL A 31 -21.50 9.40 3.06
CA VAL A 31 -20.20 9.74 3.63
C VAL A 31 -19.76 11.07 3.04
N HIS A 32 -19.73 12.10 3.88
CA HIS A 32 -19.37 13.45 3.47
C HIS A 32 -17.85 13.69 3.56
N ASN A 33 -17.33 14.53 2.66
CA ASN A 33 -15.91 14.93 2.61
C ASN A 33 -14.96 13.73 2.75
N ALA A 34 -15.27 12.63 2.08
CA ALA A 34 -14.49 11.43 2.19
C ALA A 34 -13.07 11.62 1.65
N MET A 35 -12.10 10.98 2.29
CA MET A 35 -10.71 10.91 1.85
C MET A 35 -10.24 9.46 1.80
N ALA A 36 -9.58 9.08 0.70
CA ALA A 36 -9.02 7.74 0.53
C ALA A 36 -7.79 7.54 1.42
N VAL A 37 -7.80 6.53 2.28
CA VAL A 37 -6.67 6.16 3.15
C VAL A 37 -5.92 4.91 2.65
N THR A 38 -6.40 4.30 1.56
CA THR A 38 -5.70 3.28 0.78
C THR A 38 -5.82 3.60 -0.71
N SER A 39 -5.06 2.92 -1.55
CA SER A 39 -5.35 2.88 -2.99
C SER A 39 -6.34 1.76 -3.30
N THR A 40 -7.07 1.86 -4.43
CA THR A 40 -7.93 0.78 -4.92
C THR A 40 -7.10 -0.50 -5.08
N ASN A 41 -7.51 -1.56 -4.41
CA ASN A 41 -6.83 -2.84 -4.40
C ASN A 41 -7.19 -3.70 -5.63
N ARG A 42 -6.64 -4.93 -5.71
CA ARG A 42 -6.90 -5.88 -6.81
C ARG A 42 -8.34 -6.41 -6.86
N TYR A 43 -9.12 -6.19 -5.82
CA TYR A 43 -10.53 -6.57 -5.71
C TYR A 43 -11.47 -5.40 -5.97
N ASN A 44 -10.95 -4.27 -6.45
CA ASN A 44 -11.64 -2.99 -6.63
C ASN A 44 -12.25 -2.42 -5.33
N GLU A 45 -11.68 -2.76 -4.19
CA GLU A 45 -12.05 -2.18 -2.90
C GLU A 45 -11.15 -1.00 -2.56
N LEU A 46 -11.72 -0.03 -1.86
CA LEU A 46 -11.06 1.21 -1.43
C LEU A 46 -11.46 1.53 0.00
N THR A 47 -10.51 1.90 0.85
CA THR A 47 -10.85 2.38 2.20
C THR A 47 -10.80 3.90 2.25
N VAL A 48 -11.83 4.49 2.84
CA VAL A 48 -11.96 5.94 3.06
C VAL A 48 -12.22 6.23 4.53
N VAL A 49 -12.05 7.49 4.91
CA VAL A 49 -12.54 8.09 6.16
C VAL A 49 -13.44 9.27 5.81
N ALA A 50 -14.41 9.57 6.67
CA ALA A 50 -15.28 10.73 6.53
C ALA A 50 -14.55 12.02 6.94
N ASP A 51 -15.13 13.18 6.58
CA ASP A 51 -14.73 14.53 7.01
C ASP A 51 -13.21 14.81 6.91
N GLU A 52 -12.61 14.37 5.80
CA GLU A 52 -11.16 14.48 5.54
C GLU A 52 -10.30 13.86 6.65
N GLY A 53 -10.84 12.92 7.42
CA GLY A 53 -10.14 12.27 8.51
C GLY A 53 -10.02 13.12 9.79
N VAL A 54 -10.86 14.14 9.95
CA VAL A 54 -10.97 14.84 11.23
C VAL A 54 -11.32 13.82 12.31
N ASP A 55 -10.55 13.81 13.40
CA ASP A 55 -10.65 12.86 14.50
C ASP A 55 -10.32 11.38 14.15
N ALA A 56 -9.87 11.09 12.94
CA ALA A 56 -9.49 9.73 12.51
C ALA A 56 -8.08 9.30 12.96
N GLY A 57 -7.55 9.88 14.01
CA GLY A 57 -6.27 9.48 14.59
C GLY A 57 -5.05 10.05 13.87
N LEU A 58 -3.99 9.25 13.67
CA LEU A 58 -2.72 9.70 13.12
C LEU A 58 -2.59 9.35 11.63
N PHE A 59 -2.25 10.34 10.84
CA PHE A 59 -1.87 10.14 9.44
C PHE A 59 -0.35 10.18 9.25
N ALA A 60 0.16 9.33 8.38
CA ALA A 60 1.49 9.50 7.81
C ALA A 60 1.48 10.65 6.78
N ASP A 61 2.65 11.20 6.46
CA ASP A 61 2.80 12.29 5.47
C ASP A 61 2.24 11.91 4.08
N THR A 62 2.14 10.61 3.80
CA THR A 62 1.56 10.06 2.58
C THR A 62 0.03 10.00 2.57
N GLY A 63 -0.64 10.40 3.66
CA GLY A 63 -2.10 10.31 3.79
C GLY A 63 -2.62 8.93 4.23
N VAL A 64 -1.73 7.99 4.56
CA VAL A 64 -2.09 6.68 5.10
C VAL A 64 -2.44 6.81 6.58
N LEU A 65 -3.56 6.20 6.99
CA LEU A 65 -3.97 6.16 8.39
C LEU A 65 -3.13 5.12 9.16
N VAL A 66 -2.55 5.54 10.29
CA VAL A 66 -1.61 4.73 11.07
C VAL A 66 -2.31 4.05 12.23
N ILE A 67 -2.22 2.71 12.31
CA ILE A 67 -2.68 1.94 13.46
C ILE A 67 -1.75 2.18 14.66
N ARG A 68 -2.33 2.41 15.84
CA ARG A 68 -1.60 2.60 17.09
C ARG A 68 -2.14 1.69 18.18
N GLU A 69 -1.39 1.58 19.28
CA GLU A 69 -1.89 0.93 20.49
C GLU A 69 -3.16 1.66 20.99
N ASN A 70 -4.23 0.91 21.18
CA ASN A 70 -5.58 1.38 21.56
C ASN A 70 -6.32 2.24 20.51
N ASP A 71 -5.82 2.27 19.27
CA ASP A 71 -6.47 2.95 18.15
C ASP A 71 -6.33 2.08 16.89
N TYR A 72 -7.35 1.27 16.61
CA TYR A 72 -7.40 0.36 15.47
C TYR A 72 -8.17 0.94 14.28
N ASN A 73 -8.39 2.25 14.30
CA ASN A 73 -9.06 3.02 13.26
C ASN A 73 -10.45 2.44 12.90
N PRO A 74 -11.39 2.40 13.83
CA PRO A 74 -12.74 1.88 13.58
C PRO A 74 -13.54 2.74 12.61
N GLU A 75 -13.16 4.00 12.41
CA GLU A 75 -13.76 4.99 11.52
C GLU A 75 -13.53 4.71 10.03
N ARG A 76 -12.72 3.72 9.70
CA ARG A 76 -12.46 3.32 8.31
C ARG A 76 -13.69 2.70 7.67
N ILE A 77 -14.02 3.17 6.48
CA ILE A 77 -15.15 2.69 5.70
C ILE A 77 -14.60 2.00 4.45
N LEU A 78 -14.88 0.71 4.29
CA LEU A 78 -14.50 -0.05 3.11
C LEU A 78 -15.56 0.16 2.03
N LEU A 79 -15.18 0.73 0.88
CA LEU A 79 -16.02 0.78 -0.31
C LEU A 79 -15.84 -0.50 -1.12
N ASP A 80 -16.94 -1.06 -1.60
CA ASP A 80 -16.97 -2.31 -2.37
C ASP A 80 -17.70 -2.09 -3.70
N ASP A 81 -17.24 -2.74 -4.77
CA ASP A 81 -17.70 -2.53 -6.15
C ASP A 81 -18.95 -3.32 -6.55
N THR A 82 -19.70 -3.84 -5.58
CA THR A 82 -20.90 -4.68 -5.83
C THR A 82 -21.93 -4.00 -6.74
N PHE A 83 -22.22 -2.72 -6.59
CA PHE A 83 -23.23 -2.02 -7.39
C PHE A 83 -22.62 -1.16 -8.49
N ILE A 84 -21.44 -0.60 -8.27
CA ILE A 84 -20.74 0.24 -9.23
C ILE A 84 -19.28 -0.14 -9.30
N GLN A 85 -18.68 0.00 -10.47
CA GLN A 85 -17.23 -0.19 -10.59
C GLN A 85 -16.49 0.95 -9.89
N ILE A 86 -15.63 0.62 -8.92
CA ILE A 86 -14.74 1.58 -8.29
C ILE A 86 -13.53 1.78 -9.22
N PRO A 87 -13.26 3.03 -9.66
CA PRO A 87 -12.13 3.32 -10.51
C PRO A 87 -10.81 3.22 -9.73
N LYS A 88 -9.68 3.34 -10.44
CA LYS A 88 -8.38 3.40 -9.80
C LYS A 88 -8.21 4.74 -9.09
N ILE A 89 -8.22 4.71 -7.77
CA ILE A 89 -8.08 5.85 -6.86
C ILE A 89 -6.82 5.63 -6.02
N TYR A 90 -6.08 6.69 -5.76
CA TYR A 90 -4.86 6.62 -4.95
C TYR A 90 -5.11 7.13 -3.54
N VAL A 91 -4.28 6.70 -2.61
CA VAL A 91 -4.28 7.21 -1.23
C VAL A 91 -4.18 8.74 -1.22
N GLY A 92 -4.91 9.39 -0.32
CA GLY A 92 -4.99 10.84 -0.21
C GLY A 92 -6.00 11.50 -1.16
N ALA A 93 -6.60 10.76 -2.11
CA ALA A 93 -7.64 11.30 -2.98
C ALA A 93 -8.83 11.82 -2.16
N LYS A 94 -9.34 12.99 -2.53
CA LYS A 94 -10.48 13.63 -1.87
C LYS A 94 -11.72 13.51 -2.72
N PHE A 95 -12.83 13.14 -2.08
CA PHE A 95 -14.13 13.07 -2.74
C PHE A 95 -14.81 14.44 -2.65
N THR A 96 -15.15 14.98 -3.81
CA THR A 96 -15.74 16.32 -3.93
C THR A 96 -17.25 16.33 -3.82
N GLU A 97 -17.86 15.14 -3.88
CA GLU A 97 -19.29 14.90 -3.62
C GLU A 97 -19.45 13.82 -2.56
N PRO A 98 -20.53 13.81 -1.76
CA PRO A 98 -20.80 12.73 -0.82
C PRO A 98 -20.86 11.37 -1.51
N ILE A 99 -20.40 10.32 -0.83
CA ILE A 99 -20.53 8.95 -1.29
C ILE A 99 -21.82 8.38 -0.74
N SER A 100 -22.84 8.22 -1.60
CA SER A 100 -24.09 7.56 -1.24
C SER A 100 -23.97 6.05 -1.43
N GLY A 101 -24.42 5.26 -0.46
CA GLY A 101 -24.33 3.80 -0.54
C GLY A 101 -25.08 3.09 0.56
N VAL A 102 -25.17 1.77 0.44
CA VAL A 102 -25.82 0.91 1.44
C VAL A 102 -24.75 0.22 2.28
N ILE A 103 -24.92 0.26 3.61
CA ILE A 103 -24.05 -0.50 4.51
C ILE A 103 -24.41 -1.99 4.42
N SER A 104 -23.40 -2.83 4.28
CA SER A 104 -23.51 -4.28 4.26
C SER A 104 -22.36 -4.90 5.06
N TYR A 105 -22.51 -6.17 5.42
CA TYR A 105 -21.45 -6.95 6.08
C TYR A 105 -21.10 -8.18 5.26
N ASP A 106 -19.81 -8.33 4.91
CA ASP A 106 -19.32 -9.50 4.19
C ASP A 106 -17.81 -9.69 4.44
N TYR A 107 -17.33 -10.93 4.37
CA TYR A 107 -15.92 -11.29 4.61
C TYR A 107 -15.31 -10.71 5.90
N GLY A 108 -16.14 -10.59 6.97
CA GLY A 108 -15.69 -10.11 8.27
C GLY A 108 -15.52 -8.58 8.37
N ASN A 109 -16.03 -7.82 7.41
CA ASN A 109 -15.96 -6.36 7.40
C ASN A 109 -17.32 -5.73 7.10
N TYR A 110 -17.62 -4.62 7.78
CA TYR A 110 -18.64 -3.70 7.30
C TYR A 110 -18.11 -2.96 6.09
N ARG A 111 -18.97 -2.78 5.09
CA ARG A 111 -18.62 -2.12 3.84
C ARG A 111 -19.76 -1.24 3.35
N LEU A 112 -19.41 -0.16 2.71
CA LEU A 112 -20.36 0.68 1.97
C LEU A 112 -20.39 0.21 0.53
N LEU A 113 -21.56 -0.10 0.01
CA LEU A 113 -21.82 -0.44 -1.39
C LEU A 113 -22.30 0.85 -2.10
N PRO A 114 -21.41 1.59 -2.80
CA PRO A 114 -21.81 2.84 -3.44
C PRO A 114 -22.88 2.59 -4.48
N THR A 115 -23.91 3.46 -4.50
CA THR A 115 -25.04 3.39 -5.45
C THR A 115 -24.91 4.37 -6.60
N GLU A 116 -24.00 5.33 -6.49
CA GLU A 116 -23.78 6.37 -7.48
C GLU A 116 -22.29 6.48 -7.84
N LYS A 117 -22.02 7.08 -9.02
CA LYS A 117 -20.65 7.27 -9.48
C LYS A 117 -19.84 8.12 -8.51
N LEU A 118 -18.65 7.65 -8.17
CA LEU A 118 -17.73 8.38 -7.30
C LEU A 118 -17.12 9.60 -8.03
N VAL A 119 -17.17 10.76 -7.38
CA VAL A 119 -16.56 12.01 -7.86
C VAL A 119 -15.43 12.39 -6.91
N PHE A 120 -14.20 12.40 -7.43
CA PHE A 120 -13.00 12.59 -6.62
C PHE A 120 -11.89 13.28 -7.39
N GLU A 121 -10.94 13.84 -6.65
CA GLU A 121 -9.69 14.37 -7.15
C GLU A 121 -8.53 13.55 -6.58
N ASN A 122 -7.67 13.00 -7.45
CA ASN A 122 -6.45 12.35 -6.99
C ASN A 122 -5.45 13.42 -6.55
N VAL A 123 -4.86 13.24 -5.38
CA VAL A 123 -3.74 14.05 -4.91
C VAL A 123 -2.46 13.45 -5.48
N GLN A 124 -1.64 14.28 -6.07
CA GLN A 124 -0.29 13.87 -6.44
C GLN A 124 0.55 13.85 -5.17
N ILE A 125 0.93 12.66 -4.72
CA ILE A 125 1.87 12.49 -3.62
C ILE A 125 3.27 12.53 -4.23
N ASP A 126 4.09 13.47 -3.79
CA ASP A 126 5.49 13.50 -4.18
C ASP A 126 6.18 12.24 -3.66
N GLN A 127 6.94 11.60 -4.54
CA GLN A 127 7.71 10.43 -4.16
C GLN A 127 8.74 10.80 -3.10
N ALA A 128 8.71 10.09 -1.97
CA ALA A 128 9.71 10.31 -0.92
C ALA A 128 11.12 10.04 -1.46
N LYS A 129 12.04 10.93 -1.14
CA LYS A 129 13.46 10.81 -1.49
C LYS A 129 14.29 10.70 -0.22
N ALA A 130 15.35 9.91 -0.28
CA ALA A 130 16.33 9.87 0.78
C ALA A 130 17.03 11.23 0.92
N GLU A 131 17.46 11.58 2.11
CA GLU A 131 18.32 12.73 2.31
C GLU A 131 19.77 12.37 1.95
N PRO A 132 20.51 13.24 1.22
CA PRO A 132 21.91 12.97 0.94
C PRO A 132 22.70 12.81 2.26
N PRO A 133 23.53 11.77 2.38
CA PRO A 133 24.36 11.64 3.57
C PRO A 133 25.34 12.81 3.66
N GLY A 134 25.35 13.50 4.80
CA GLY A 134 26.26 14.63 5.06
C GLY A 134 27.69 14.15 5.33
N GLY A 135 28.66 14.77 4.68
CA GLY A 135 30.06 14.72 5.09
C GLY A 135 30.75 13.36 5.00
N LYS A 136 31.00 12.69 6.13
CA LYS A 136 31.74 11.41 6.22
C LYS A 136 30.84 10.22 6.58
N LEU A 137 29.56 10.29 6.27
CA LEU A 137 28.62 9.22 6.56
C LEU A 137 28.55 8.24 5.39
N LEU A 138 28.37 6.98 5.72
CA LEU A 138 28.08 5.90 4.80
C LEU A 138 26.57 5.75 4.67
N SER A 139 26.05 5.73 3.45
CA SER A 139 24.65 5.47 3.17
C SER A 139 24.40 3.98 2.96
N ILE A 140 23.40 3.46 3.67
CA ILE A 140 22.97 2.06 3.55
C ILE A 140 21.48 2.05 3.31
N ALA A 141 21.03 1.39 2.25
CA ALA A 141 19.61 1.20 1.97
C ALA A 141 19.27 -0.29 1.87
N THR A 142 18.06 -0.64 2.28
CA THR A 142 17.44 -1.94 2.05
C THR A 142 16.24 -1.72 1.14
N TYR A 143 16.09 -2.55 0.11
CA TYR A 143 15.09 -2.38 -0.93
C TYR A 143 14.53 -3.72 -1.39
N ASN A 144 13.22 -3.91 -1.20
CA ASN A 144 12.51 -5.08 -1.71
C ASN A 144 12.17 -4.86 -3.19
N VAL A 145 12.61 -5.77 -4.05
CA VAL A 145 12.40 -5.72 -5.52
C VAL A 145 11.25 -6.62 -5.98
N GLU A 146 10.41 -7.09 -5.05
CA GLU A 146 9.15 -7.78 -5.32
C GLU A 146 9.29 -8.97 -6.28
N ASN A 147 10.14 -9.93 -5.89
CA ASN A 147 10.42 -11.14 -6.67
C ASN A 147 10.99 -10.87 -8.08
N LEU A 148 11.96 -9.96 -8.19
CA LEU A 148 12.62 -9.63 -9.44
C LEU A 148 13.44 -10.80 -9.94
N ALA A 149 13.27 -11.20 -11.20
CA ALA A 149 13.97 -12.29 -11.87
C ALA A 149 14.61 -11.87 -13.20
N ALA A 150 15.64 -12.57 -13.64
CA ALA A 150 16.28 -12.31 -14.93
C ALA A 150 15.31 -12.50 -16.13
N THR A 151 14.23 -13.23 -15.95
CA THR A 151 13.17 -13.45 -16.95
C THR A 151 12.20 -12.26 -17.09
N ASP A 152 12.25 -11.30 -16.17
CA ASP A 152 11.37 -10.14 -16.22
C ASP A 152 11.72 -9.18 -17.37
N GLU A 153 10.75 -8.37 -17.75
CA GLU A 153 10.88 -7.36 -18.79
C GLU A 153 11.85 -6.24 -18.38
N SER A 154 12.57 -5.65 -19.35
CA SER A 154 13.53 -4.58 -19.11
C SER A 154 12.93 -3.38 -18.36
N ALA A 155 11.67 -3.05 -18.66
CA ALA A 155 10.97 -1.93 -18.02
C ALA A 155 10.88 -2.08 -16.49
N ARG A 156 10.81 -3.32 -15.97
CA ARG A 156 10.81 -3.58 -14.53
C ARG A 156 12.16 -3.27 -13.90
N PHE A 157 13.25 -3.67 -14.55
CA PHE A 157 14.60 -3.32 -14.12
C PHE A 157 14.85 -1.81 -14.18
N GLU A 158 14.35 -1.13 -15.22
CA GLU A 158 14.44 0.32 -15.38
C GLU A 158 13.73 1.04 -14.24
N ALA A 159 12.49 0.62 -13.89
CA ALA A 159 11.74 1.20 -12.79
C ALA A 159 12.45 1.05 -11.43
N HIS A 160 13.02 -0.14 -11.14
CA HIS A 160 13.82 -0.34 -9.92
C HIS A 160 15.10 0.49 -9.93
N ALA A 161 15.76 0.61 -11.08
CA ALA A 161 16.97 1.42 -11.21
C ALA A 161 16.68 2.91 -10.97
N GLU A 162 15.58 3.44 -11.50
CA GLU A 162 15.11 4.80 -11.24
C GLU A 162 14.88 5.03 -9.74
N GLN A 163 14.25 4.08 -9.03
CA GLN A 163 14.09 4.16 -7.57
C GLN A 163 15.43 4.22 -6.83
N VAL A 164 16.39 3.39 -7.24
CA VAL A 164 17.72 3.37 -6.61
C VAL A 164 18.46 4.69 -6.84
N VAL A 165 18.39 5.24 -8.03
CA VAL A 165 19.13 6.46 -8.40
C VAL A 165 18.45 7.71 -7.88
N ASP A 166 17.14 7.87 -8.15
CA ASP A 166 16.44 9.14 -7.93
C ASP A 166 15.82 9.26 -6.54
N SER A 167 15.40 8.13 -5.94
CA SER A 167 14.75 8.13 -4.63
C SER A 167 15.71 7.75 -3.51
N LEU A 168 16.50 6.69 -3.68
CA LEU A 168 17.50 6.26 -2.69
C LEU A 168 18.84 6.99 -2.82
N LEU A 169 19.02 7.80 -3.87
CA LEU A 169 20.22 8.60 -4.14
C LEU A 169 21.50 7.75 -4.26
N SER A 170 21.40 6.58 -4.87
CA SER A 170 22.53 5.67 -5.11
C SER A 170 23.34 5.38 -3.84
N PRO A 171 22.80 4.67 -2.86
CA PRO A 171 23.45 4.45 -1.57
C PRO A 171 24.80 3.71 -1.74
N ASP A 172 25.75 3.92 -0.82
CA ASP A 172 27.06 3.25 -0.83
C ASP A 172 26.92 1.73 -0.69
N ILE A 173 25.93 1.28 0.09
CA ILE A 173 25.57 -0.13 0.25
C ILE A 173 24.06 -0.27 -0.02
N LEU A 174 23.74 -1.14 -0.98
CA LEU A 174 22.35 -1.48 -1.34
C LEU A 174 22.11 -2.96 -1.03
N VAL A 175 21.16 -3.23 -0.12
CA VAL A 175 20.71 -4.58 0.21
C VAL A 175 19.39 -4.84 -0.50
N LEU A 176 19.41 -5.73 -1.49
CA LEU A 176 18.21 -6.15 -2.21
C LEU A 176 17.54 -7.32 -1.51
N GLN A 177 16.22 -7.28 -1.43
CA GLN A 177 15.35 -8.33 -0.91
C GLN A 177 14.43 -8.83 -2.01
N GLU A 178 14.05 -10.10 -1.94
CA GLU A 178 13.20 -10.77 -2.94
C GLU A 178 13.79 -10.76 -4.36
N VAL A 179 15.09 -11.02 -4.45
CA VAL A 179 15.75 -11.31 -5.71
C VAL A 179 15.59 -12.80 -5.97
N LEU A 180 14.90 -13.17 -7.04
CA LEU A 180 14.78 -14.56 -7.49
C LEU A 180 16.00 -14.98 -8.29
N ASP A 181 16.17 -16.28 -8.42
CA ASP A 181 17.18 -16.86 -9.29
C ASP A 181 16.96 -16.53 -10.78
N ASP A 182 17.84 -17.01 -11.63
CA ASP A 182 17.90 -16.60 -13.03
C ASP A 182 16.74 -17.09 -13.88
N ASP A 183 15.97 -18.10 -13.44
CA ASP A 183 14.75 -18.59 -14.11
C ASP A 183 13.44 -18.27 -13.35
N GLY A 184 13.54 -17.48 -12.30
CA GLY A 184 12.42 -16.90 -11.59
C GLY A 184 11.67 -17.90 -10.72
N ALA A 185 10.34 -17.90 -10.78
CA ALA A 185 9.48 -18.76 -9.97
C ALA A 185 9.36 -20.20 -10.51
N THR A 186 10.24 -20.61 -11.41
CA THR A 186 10.23 -21.95 -11.99
C THR A 186 10.85 -22.96 -11.01
N ASP A 187 10.10 -23.99 -10.63
CA ASP A 187 10.64 -25.09 -9.81
C ASP A 187 11.67 -25.88 -10.64
N SER A 188 12.92 -25.58 -10.46
CA SER A 188 14.05 -26.12 -11.20
C SER A 188 15.23 -26.48 -10.32
N LYS A 189 16.42 -26.57 -10.89
CA LYS A 189 17.69 -26.71 -10.17
C LYS A 189 18.52 -25.43 -10.21
N THR A 190 18.01 -24.39 -10.83
CA THR A 190 18.64 -23.08 -10.84
C THR A 190 18.51 -22.48 -9.45
N VAL A 191 19.62 -22.02 -8.88
CA VAL A 191 19.67 -21.37 -7.56
C VAL A 191 20.43 -20.06 -7.62
N SER A 192 21.14 -19.82 -8.72
CA SER A 192 21.95 -18.61 -8.91
C SER A 192 21.06 -17.45 -9.39
N ALA A 193 21.22 -16.30 -8.77
CA ALA A 193 20.60 -15.04 -9.17
C ALA A 193 21.58 -14.12 -9.93
N GLN A 194 22.67 -14.67 -10.48
CA GLN A 194 23.73 -13.86 -11.06
C GLN A 194 23.27 -13.00 -12.22
N LEU A 195 22.47 -13.55 -13.15
CA LEU A 195 21.92 -12.78 -14.29
C LEU A 195 20.92 -11.72 -13.83
N THR A 196 20.10 -12.02 -12.82
CA THR A 196 19.18 -11.04 -12.22
C THR A 196 19.95 -9.86 -11.65
N ILE A 197 21.03 -10.14 -10.89
CA ILE A 197 21.88 -9.12 -10.28
C ILE A 197 22.64 -8.31 -11.35
N GLU A 198 23.19 -8.95 -12.37
CA GLU A 198 23.87 -8.26 -13.47
C GLU A 198 22.95 -7.34 -14.23
N LYS A 199 21.69 -7.74 -14.44
CA LYS A 199 20.68 -6.90 -15.12
C LYS A 199 20.32 -5.67 -14.30
N ILE A 200 20.10 -5.78 -12.99
CA ILE A 200 19.78 -4.64 -12.15
C ILE A 200 20.96 -3.67 -12.03
N ILE A 201 22.18 -4.15 -11.86
CA ILE A 201 23.40 -3.30 -11.85
C ILE A 201 23.51 -2.54 -13.17
N LYS A 202 23.35 -3.24 -14.30
CA LYS A 202 23.38 -2.60 -15.61
C LYS A 202 22.28 -1.52 -15.78
N ALA A 203 21.07 -1.79 -15.30
CA ALA A 203 19.98 -0.82 -15.35
C ALA A 203 20.30 0.43 -14.50
N ILE A 204 20.86 0.25 -13.30
CA ILE A 204 21.31 1.35 -12.43
C ILE A 204 22.35 2.21 -13.13
N MET A 205 23.36 1.59 -13.77
CA MET A 205 24.39 2.31 -14.52
C MET A 205 23.78 3.09 -15.70
N LEU A 206 22.85 2.50 -16.43
CA LEU A 206 22.17 3.18 -17.55
C LEU A 206 21.32 4.38 -17.10
N ASN A 207 20.81 4.36 -15.88
CA ASN A 207 20.11 5.47 -15.25
C ASN A 207 21.04 6.50 -14.55
N GLY A 208 22.36 6.37 -14.75
CA GLY A 208 23.35 7.32 -14.22
C GLY A 208 23.84 7.02 -12.80
N GLY A 209 23.47 5.87 -12.24
CA GLY A 209 23.97 5.38 -10.96
C GLY A 209 25.38 4.74 -11.07
N PRO A 210 25.97 4.35 -9.93
CA PRO A 210 27.29 3.72 -9.90
C PRO A 210 27.26 2.26 -10.37
N GLU A 211 28.42 1.73 -10.74
CA GLU A 211 28.62 0.31 -10.93
C GLU A 211 28.80 -0.37 -9.55
N TYR A 212 27.78 -1.08 -9.09
CA TYR A 212 27.83 -1.83 -7.83
C TYR A 212 28.60 -3.14 -8.01
N HIS A 213 29.35 -3.52 -6.98
CA HIS A 213 29.89 -4.87 -6.85
C HIS A 213 28.94 -5.69 -5.99
N ALA A 214 28.43 -6.80 -6.50
CA ALA A 214 27.48 -7.63 -5.80
C ALA A 214 28.15 -8.82 -5.08
N ILE A 215 27.55 -9.19 -3.95
CA ILE A 215 27.82 -10.43 -3.22
C ILE A 215 26.47 -11.10 -2.99
N SER A 216 26.34 -12.35 -3.39
CA SER A 216 25.19 -13.19 -3.08
C SER A 216 25.65 -14.56 -2.59
N ILE A 217 24.79 -15.22 -1.83
CA ILE A 217 24.99 -16.61 -1.40
C ILE A 217 23.79 -17.37 -1.95
N ASP A 218 24.08 -18.26 -2.89
CA ASP A 218 23.04 -19.09 -3.49
C ASP A 218 22.47 -20.06 -2.43
N PRO A 219 21.15 -20.29 -2.40
CA PRO A 219 20.54 -21.27 -1.53
C PRO A 219 20.95 -22.69 -1.96
N GLU A 220 20.86 -23.66 -1.04
CA GLU A 220 21.17 -25.07 -1.36
C GLU A 220 20.09 -25.70 -2.27
N ARG A 221 18.91 -25.12 -2.31
CA ARG A 221 17.74 -25.57 -3.10
C ARG A 221 16.93 -24.35 -3.56
N ASN A 222 16.35 -24.50 -4.73
CA ASN A 222 15.31 -23.64 -5.23
C ASN A 222 13.97 -23.96 -4.53
#